data_f701639c9d57a48ffc4b13ccd18dc8a3
#
_entry.id   f701639c9d57a48ffc4b13ccd18dc8a3
#
_cell.length_a   1.000
_cell.length_b   1.000
_cell.length_c   1.000
_cell.angle_alpha   90.00
_cell.angle_beta   90.00
_cell.angle_gamma   90.00
#
_symmetry.space_group_name_H-M   'P 1'
#
loop_
_entity.id
_entity.type
_entity.pdbx_description
1 polymer ?
#
loop_
_entity_poly.entity_id
_entity_poly.type
_entity_poly.pdbx_seq_one_letter_code
_entity_poly.pdbx_strand_id
1 'polypeptide(L)'
;MVALFLGAAPSSYSRPLRVAFVGDPQADGMRQLEYCRKIIHKELRERKDLDLVIVLGDLVNDDVSLLEPTKASLDSLPCPWLCVPGNHDRDVYPNVDGRKRPRDISTYRKVIGYEDTTFVKGGIRFILMNDVRLGGKEYEGGFRNSQKVWLDSVLRATPRNMLAVLSVHIPVTQFAAKDSLSAILSVHPNILVMSGHTHKVERKYLHLENAGAASSSGNDALDISEVQVGATCGLFWLGVKDETGFPAATMPCGAPRGYFVADFKRNGKYSLAYKAVLRDDVASVWVSGDSTLIVNVFGGAPDGRVSVRIPGPKGWLSASREERPAPEALAVIERNKSIPRKIGKVRNPEYLPMRKTNSPHVWSRVLGSDVDVLKVGKVKIRYRDPVMRFTIQADVKRCP
;
A
#
# COMPACT_ATOMS: atom_id res chain seq x y z
N MET A 1 27.16 -0.52 7.29
CA MET A 1 26.19 0.44 7.87
C MET A 1 26.50 1.82 7.30
N VAL A 2 25.73 2.29 6.35
CA VAL A 2 25.91 3.62 5.75
C VAL A 2 24.91 4.55 6.42
N ALA A 3 25.39 5.47 7.26
CA ALA A 3 24.56 6.56 7.77
C ALA A 3 24.42 7.58 6.63
N LEU A 4 23.28 7.59 5.97
CA LEU A 4 22.90 8.67 5.07
C LEU A 4 22.65 9.92 5.89
N PHE A 5 23.63 10.82 5.98
CA PHE A 5 23.45 12.18 6.47
C PHE A 5 22.58 12.95 5.45
N LEU A 6 21.27 12.82 5.57
CA LEU A 6 20.36 13.83 5.04
C LEU A 6 20.57 15.07 5.91
N GLY A 7 21.34 16.02 5.41
CA GLY A 7 21.77 17.22 6.12
C GLY A 7 20.63 17.84 6.92
N ALA A 8 20.79 17.86 8.24
CA ALA A 8 19.87 18.51 9.15
C ALA A 8 20.07 20.04 9.06
N ALA A 9 19.47 20.67 8.06
CA ALA A 9 19.09 22.05 8.25
C ALA A 9 17.95 22.07 9.28
N PRO A 10 17.96 22.93 10.30
CA PRO A 10 16.83 23.08 11.20
C PRO A 10 15.69 23.71 10.42
N SER A 11 14.93 22.91 9.71
CA SER A 11 13.75 23.37 9.00
C SER A 11 12.66 23.59 10.03
N SER A 12 12.28 24.84 10.23
CA SER A 12 11.03 25.23 10.85
C SER A 12 9.89 24.80 9.92
N TYR A 13 9.54 23.51 9.91
CA TYR A 13 8.37 23.05 9.21
C TYR A 13 7.14 23.65 9.89
N SER A 14 6.61 24.73 9.33
CA SER A 14 5.32 25.29 9.72
C SER A 14 4.15 24.38 9.30
N ARG A 15 4.38 23.46 8.37
CA ARG A 15 3.42 22.46 7.89
C ARG A 15 3.82 21.03 8.26
N PRO A 16 2.88 20.06 8.26
CA PRO A 16 3.19 18.65 8.42
C PRO A 16 4.21 18.16 7.38
N LEU A 17 5.05 17.19 7.77
CA LEU A 17 5.95 16.47 6.87
C LEU A 17 5.12 15.56 5.97
N ARG A 18 5.18 15.77 4.66
CA ARG A 18 4.39 15.01 3.69
C ARG A 18 5.23 13.96 3.00
N VAL A 19 4.84 12.70 3.17
CA VAL A 19 5.57 11.52 2.66
C VAL A 19 4.67 10.69 1.76
N ALA A 20 5.14 10.35 0.56
CA ALA A 20 4.50 9.35 -0.28
C ALA A 20 5.09 7.96 -0.01
N PHE A 21 4.22 6.97 0.22
CA PHE A 21 4.57 5.55 0.33
C PHE A 21 4.08 4.81 -0.91
N VAL A 22 5.00 4.34 -1.72
CA VAL A 22 4.77 3.78 -3.05
C VAL A 22 5.09 2.29 -3.00
N GLY A 23 4.12 1.43 -3.26
CA GLY A 23 4.33 -0.01 -3.35
C GLY A 23 4.51 -0.47 -4.79
N ASP A 24 5.36 -1.45 -4.98
CA ASP A 24 5.40 -2.38 -6.12
C ASP A 24 5.24 -1.70 -7.50
N PRO A 25 6.19 -0.86 -7.97
CA PRO A 25 6.24 -0.39 -9.35
C PRO A 25 6.47 -1.53 -10.34
N GLN A 26 7.23 -2.52 -9.97
CA GLN A 26 7.39 -3.88 -10.48
C GLN A 26 7.44 -3.99 -12.01
N ALA A 27 8.42 -3.31 -12.63
CA ALA A 27 8.65 -3.39 -14.07
C ALA A 27 9.36 -4.70 -14.43
N ASP A 28 8.81 -5.48 -15.39
CA ASP A 28 9.40 -6.73 -15.92
C ASP A 28 10.20 -6.52 -17.22
N GLY A 29 10.34 -5.27 -17.66
CA GLY A 29 11.05 -4.92 -18.89
C GLY A 29 10.94 -3.43 -19.20
N MET A 30 11.63 -2.99 -20.24
CA MET A 30 11.70 -1.57 -20.62
C MET A 30 10.33 -0.93 -20.89
N ARG A 31 9.36 -1.69 -21.44
CA ARG A 31 8.02 -1.18 -21.69
C ARG A 31 7.29 -0.80 -20.39
N GLN A 32 7.41 -1.64 -19.37
CA GLN A 32 6.76 -1.37 -18.08
C GLN A 32 7.53 -0.33 -17.28
N LEU A 33 8.85 -0.30 -17.38
CA LEU A 33 9.65 0.81 -16.85
C LEU A 33 9.22 2.14 -17.46
N GLU A 34 8.90 2.16 -18.75
CA GLU A 34 8.39 3.36 -19.39
C GLU A 34 6.98 3.74 -18.87
N TYR A 35 6.15 2.76 -18.51
CA TYR A 35 4.89 3.05 -17.79
C TYR A 35 5.18 3.68 -16.43
N CYS A 36 6.09 3.12 -15.63
CA CYS A 36 6.49 3.72 -14.36
C CYS A 36 6.93 5.19 -14.55
N ARG A 37 7.76 5.47 -15.55
CA ARG A 37 8.26 6.82 -15.86
C ARG A 37 7.14 7.80 -16.23
N LYS A 38 6.21 7.35 -17.09
CA LYS A 38 5.15 8.20 -17.66
C LYS A 38 4.02 8.49 -16.69
N ILE A 39 3.72 7.58 -15.76
CA ILE A 39 2.57 7.76 -14.89
C ILE A 39 2.96 7.89 -13.41
N ILE A 40 3.82 7.04 -12.88
CA ILE A 40 4.18 7.06 -11.45
C ILE A 40 5.23 8.14 -11.19
N HIS A 41 6.39 8.03 -11.82
CA HIS A 41 7.50 8.95 -11.57
C HIS A 41 7.18 10.37 -12.05
N LYS A 42 6.41 10.52 -13.14
CA LYS A 42 5.93 11.82 -13.60
C LYS A 42 5.00 12.46 -12.56
N GLU A 43 3.99 11.74 -12.08
CA GLU A 43 3.08 12.25 -11.06
C GLU A 43 3.83 12.66 -9.79
N LEU A 44 4.77 11.81 -9.31
CA LEU A 44 5.60 12.14 -8.16
C LEU A 44 6.48 13.38 -8.39
N ARG A 45 7.02 13.59 -9.59
CA ARG A 45 7.78 14.81 -9.94
C ARG A 45 6.93 16.07 -9.94
N GLU A 46 5.66 15.97 -10.31
CA GLU A 46 4.70 17.08 -10.32
C GLU A 46 4.25 17.44 -8.89
N ARG A 47 4.36 16.51 -7.93
CA ARG A 47 4.00 16.73 -6.53
C ARG A 47 5.09 17.49 -5.76
N LYS A 48 5.12 18.84 -5.97
CA LYS A 48 6.07 19.74 -5.30
C LYS A 48 5.81 19.89 -3.79
N ASP A 49 4.71 19.36 -3.31
CA ASP A 49 4.30 19.36 -1.91
C ASP A 49 4.88 18.17 -1.11
N LEU A 50 5.51 17.18 -1.77
CA LEU A 50 6.15 16.06 -1.10
C LEU A 50 7.51 16.44 -0.53
N ASP A 51 7.79 15.97 0.69
CA ASP A 51 9.08 16.13 1.40
C ASP A 51 9.97 14.89 1.31
N LEU A 52 9.35 13.73 1.00
CA LEU A 52 10.02 12.44 0.94
C LEU A 52 9.15 11.44 0.16
N VAL A 53 9.78 10.55 -0.58
CA VAL A 53 9.16 9.36 -1.18
C VAL A 53 9.83 8.12 -0.61
N ILE A 54 9.05 7.15 -0.15
CA ILE A 54 9.52 5.83 0.29
C ILE A 54 8.89 4.77 -0.61
N VAL A 55 9.72 4.01 -1.33
CA VAL A 55 9.29 2.88 -2.16
C VAL A 55 9.42 1.60 -1.34
N LEU A 56 8.33 0.85 -1.23
CA LEU A 56 8.19 -0.32 -0.36
C LEU A 56 8.54 -1.64 -1.07
N GLY A 57 9.58 -1.62 -1.88
CA GLY A 57 10.11 -2.78 -2.57
C GLY A 57 9.46 -3.09 -3.92
N ASP A 58 9.98 -4.14 -4.55
CA ASP A 58 9.61 -4.58 -5.89
C ASP A 58 9.67 -3.42 -6.92
N LEU A 59 10.84 -2.75 -6.95
CA LEU A 59 11.15 -1.75 -7.97
C LEU A 59 11.09 -2.36 -9.38
N VAL A 60 11.58 -3.60 -9.48
CA VAL A 60 11.61 -4.41 -10.71
C VAL A 60 10.94 -5.76 -10.50
N ASN A 61 10.77 -6.54 -11.55
CA ASN A 61 10.17 -7.88 -11.49
C ASN A 61 11.17 -8.93 -12.02
N ASP A 62 12.11 -9.37 -11.17
CA ASP A 62 13.15 -10.37 -11.43
C ASP A 62 14.21 -9.95 -12.49
N ASP A 63 14.11 -8.76 -13.06
CA ASP A 63 15.11 -8.20 -13.97
C ASP A 63 15.89 -7.07 -13.29
N VAL A 64 16.91 -7.42 -12.54
CA VAL A 64 17.74 -6.46 -11.79
C VAL A 64 18.54 -5.51 -12.68
N SER A 65 18.65 -5.76 -13.99
CA SER A 65 19.26 -4.82 -14.93
C SER A 65 18.46 -3.51 -15.05
N LEU A 66 17.19 -3.56 -14.68
CA LEU A 66 16.31 -2.39 -14.66
C LEU A 66 16.48 -1.51 -13.41
N LEU A 67 17.23 -1.93 -12.37
CA LEU A 67 17.42 -1.15 -11.15
C LEU A 67 18.13 0.19 -11.43
N GLU A 68 19.22 0.18 -12.20
CA GLU A 68 19.93 1.42 -12.56
C GLU A 68 19.03 2.43 -13.31
N PRO A 69 18.34 2.07 -14.41
CA PRO A 69 17.47 3.00 -15.10
C PRO A 69 16.20 3.40 -14.28
N THR A 70 15.77 2.57 -13.33
CA THR A 70 14.70 2.91 -12.37
C THR A 70 15.21 3.95 -11.39
N LYS A 71 16.38 3.71 -10.79
CA LYS A 71 17.04 4.66 -9.88
C LYS A 71 17.26 6.01 -10.55
N ALA A 72 17.84 6.04 -11.77
CA ALA A 72 18.05 7.28 -12.51
C ALA A 72 16.75 8.08 -12.73
N SER A 73 15.62 7.39 -12.92
CA SER A 73 14.33 8.05 -13.04
C SER A 73 13.82 8.60 -11.69
N LEU A 74 14.02 7.88 -10.59
CA LEU A 74 13.65 8.32 -9.24
C LEU A 74 14.56 9.45 -8.74
N ASP A 75 15.83 9.46 -9.10
CA ASP A 75 16.79 10.53 -8.77
C ASP A 75 16.37 11.89 -9.36
N SER A 76 15.48 11.91 -10.35
CA SER A 76 14.91 13.13 -10.92
C SER A 76 13.73 13.71 -10.10
N LEU A 77 13.35 13.10 -9.00
CA LEU A 77 12.30 13.63 -8.13
C LEU A 77 12.75 14.93 -7.43
N PRO A 78 11.84 15.88 -7.16
CA PRO A 78 12.17 17.15 -6.51
C PRO A 78 12.42 17.03 -5.01
N CYS A 79 12.25 15.85 -4.43
CA CYS A 79 12.48 15.55 -3.03
C CYS A 79 13.29 14.25 -2.89
N PRO A 80 13.96 14.02 -1.76
CA PRO A 80 14.64 12.76 -1.49
C PRO A 80 13.70 11.57 -1.62
N TRP A 81 14.26 10.44 -2.07
CA TRP A 81 13.58 9.16 -2.07
C TRP A 81 14.45 8.07 -1.46
N LEU A 82 13.81 7.08 -0.88
CA LEU A 82 14.42 5.89 -0.30
C LEU A 82 13.57 4.67 -0.66
N CYS A 83 14.15 3.48 -0.54
CA CYS A 83 13.40 2.24 -0.76
C CYS A 83 13.85 1.13 0.19
N VAL A 84 13.01 0.14 0.37
CA VAL A 84 13.38 -1.17 0.90
C VAL A 84 13.45 -2.15 -0.27
N PRO A 85 14.25 -3.22 -0.22
CA PRO A 85 14.23 -4.24 -1.27
C PRO A 85 12.99 -5.13 -1.14
N GLY A 86 12.40 -5.50 -2.28
CA GLY A 86 11.38 -6.52 -2.38
C GLY A 86 11.94 -7.89 -2.76
N ASN A 87 11.05 -8.88 -2.90
CA ASN A 87 11.44 -10.23 -3.30
C ASN A 87 11.80 -10.33 -4.79
N HIS A 88 11.32 -9.40 -5.61
CA HIS A 88 11.64 -9.30 -7.04
C HIS A 88 12.83 -8.38 -7.35
N ASP A 89 13.37 -7.66 -6.37
CA ASP A 89 14.57 -6.81 -6.53
C ASP A 89 15.88 -7.59 -6.33
N ARG A 90 15.85 -8.91 -6.52
CA ARG A 90 16.95 -9.82 -6.23
C ARG A 90 17.51 -10.44 -7.49
N ASP A 91 18.80 -10.76 -7.45
CA ASP A 91 19.45 -11.55 -8.47
C ASP A 91 18.78 -12.93 -8.54
N VAL A 92 18.39 -13.33 -9.77
CA VAL A 92 17.63 -14.55 -10.03
C VAL A 92 18.41 -15.45 -10.93
N TYR A 93 18.75 -16.64 -10.44
CA TYR A 93 19.52 -17.63 -11.20
C TYR A 93 18.70 -18.90 -11.44
N PRO A 94 18.82 -19.55 -12.61
CA PRO A 94 18.19 -20.83 -12.85
C PRO A 94 18.78 -21.91 -11.92
N ASN A 95 17.93 -22.75 -11.36
CA ASN A 95 18.33 -23.95 -10.64
C ASN A 95 18.55 -25.14 -11.59
N VAL A 96 19.03 -26.27 -11.02
CA VAL A 96 19.20 -27.53 -11.73
C VAL A 96 17.88 -28.00 -12.38
N ASP A 97 16.73 -27.65 -11.80
CA ASP A 97 15.39 -27.91 -12.33
C ASP A 97 14.93 -26.89 -13.39
N GLY A 98 15.80 -25.94 -13.80
CA GLY A 98 15.51 -24.88 -14.77
C GLY A 98 14.62 -23.75 -14.22
N ARG A 99 14.16 -23.81 -12.98
CA ARG A 99 13.36 -22.76 -12.38
C ARG A 99 14.23 -21.61 -11.91
N LYS A 100 13.85 -20.39 -12.21
CA LYS A 100 14.47 -19.19 -11.65
C LYS A 100 14.06 -19.02 -10.20
N ARG A 101 15.02 -18.74 -9.32
CA ARG A 101 14.77 -18.46 -7.89
C ARG A 101 15.61 -17.28 -7.42
N PRO A 102 15.10 -16.45 -6.53
CA PRO A 102 15.89 -15.37 -5.94
C PRO A 102 17.06 -15.96 -5.17
N ARG A 103 18.26 -15.41 -5.34
CA ARG A 103 19.51 -15.92 -4.76
C ARG A 103 20.12 -14.98 -3.75
N ASP A 104 20.36 -13.75 -4.16
CA ASP A 104 21.01 -12.75 -3.32
C ASP A 104 20.52 -11.34 -3.65
N ILE A 105 21.17 -10.34 -3.11
CA ILE A 105 20.79 -8.94 -3.23
C ILE A 105 21.99 -8.07 -3.68
N SER A 106 22.98 -8.69 -4.32
CA SER A 106 24.25 -8.02 -4.68
C SER A 106 24.05 -6.85 -5.60
N THR A 107 23.25 -7.03 -6.67
CA THR A 107 22.95 -5.96 -7.62
C THR A 107 22.18 -4.82 -6.98
N TYR A 108 21.16 -5.12 -6.17
CA TYR A 108 20.44 -4.09 -5.42
C TYR A 108 21.38 -3.29 -4.49
N ARG A 109 22.27 -3.96 -3.74
CA ARG A 109 23.25 -3.30 -2.85
C ARG A 109 24.19 -2.40 -3.65
N LYS A 110 24.63 -2.84 -4.82
CA LYS A 110 25.51 -2.05 -5.69
C LYS A 110 24.82 -0.79 -6.19
N VAL A 111 23.53 -0.88 -6.58
CA VAL A 111 22.78 0.22 -7.18
C VAL A 111 22.23 1.17 -6.13
N ILE A 112 21.61 0.64 -5.07
CA ILE A 112 20.93 1.44 -4.03
C ILE A 112 21.86 1.82 -2.88
N GLY A 113 22.83 0.96 -2.52
CA GLY A 113 23.85 1.24 -1.53
C GLY A 113 23.53 0.82 -0.09
N TYR A 114 22.32 0.38 0.21
CA TYR A 114 21.89 -0.07 1.54
C TYR A 114 20.73 -1.08 1.45
N GLU A 115 20.51 -1.83 2.53
CA GLU A 115 19.33 -2.70 2.72
C GLU A 115 18.48 -2.22 3.90
N ASP A 116 19.17 -1.85 4.98
CA ASP A 116 18.56 -1.39 6.22
C ASP A 116 19.09 0.02 6.53
N THR A 117 18.20 0.94 6.92
CA THR A 117 18.59 2.29 7.29
C THR A 117 17.59 2.92 8.27
N THR A 118 18.06 3.93 9.03
CA THR A 118 17.18 4.71 9.90
C THR A 118 17.64 6.16 9.96
N PHE A 119 16.68 7.08 10.05
CA PHE A 119 16.93 8.51 10.17
C PHE A 119 15.75 9.21 10.86
N VAL A 120 15.94 10.44 11.28
CA VAL A 120 14.88 11.32 11.79
C VAL A 120 14.64 12.45 10.79
N LYS A 121 13.39 12.68 10.43
CA LYS A 121 12.98 13.83 9.61
C LYS A 121 11.64 14.37 10.13
N GLY A 122 11.53 15.68 10.31
CA GLY A 122 10.30 16.33 10.78
C GLY A 122 9.82 15.87 12.16
N GLY A 123 10.69 15.32 13.01
CA GLY A 123 10.33 14.78 14.33
C GLY A 123 9.75 13.36 14.27
N ILE A 124 9.92 12.65 13.17
CA ILE A 124 9.50 11.28 12.98
C ILE A 124 10.73 10.40 12.76
N ARG A 125 10.80 9.23 13.41
CA ARG A 125 11.79 8.19 13.18
C ARG A 125 11.34 7.33 12.00
N PHE A 126 12.10 7.31 10.92
CA PHE A 126 11.91 6.37 9.81
C PHE A 126 12.89 5.22 9.95
N ILE A 127 12.40 3.99 9.79
CA ILE A 127 13.16 2.74 9.85
C ILE A 127 12.79 1.96 8.60
N LEU A 128 13.74 1.75 7.71
CA LEU A 128 13.56 0.99 6.47
C LEU A 128 14.35 -0.30 6.60
N MET A 129 13.70 -1.45 6.40
CA MET A 129 14.34 -2.75 6.62
C MET A 129 14.03 -3.74 5.50
N ASN A 130 15.07 -4.48 5.10
CA ASN A 130 14.94 -5.66 4.26
C ASN A 130 14.36 -6.81 5.10
N ASP A 131 13.11 -7.11 4.90
CA ASP A 131 12.39 -8.18 5.57
C ASP A 131 12.22 -9.46 4.72
N VAL A 132 12.78 -9.48 3.51
CA VAL A 132 12.74 -10.65 2.64
C VAL A 132 13.89 -11.59 2.99
N ARG A 133 13.56 -12.72 3.61
CA ARG A 133 14.50 -13.78 3.93
C ARG A 133 14.45 -14.86 2.86
N LEU A 134 15.61 -15.27 2.37
CA LEU A 134 15.71 -16.43 1.50
C LEU A 134 15.71 -17.69 2.37
N GLY A 135 14.78 -18.62 2.10
CA GLY A 135 14.66 -19.86 2.84
C GLY A 135 13.98 -20.94 2.00
N GLY A 136 14.40 -22.20 2.17
CA GLY A 136 13.79 -23.31 1.47
C GLY A 136 13.82 -23.17 -0.04
N LYS A 137 12.63 -23.24 -0.65
CA LYS A 137 12.48 -23.16 -2.11
C LYS A 137 12.26 -21.76 -2.65
N GLU A 138 11.92 -20.81 -1.79
CA GLU A 138 11.52 -19.45 -2.23
C GLU A 138 12.02 -18.39 -1.24
N TYR A 139 11.14 -17.62 -0.66
CA TYR A 139 11.43 -16.56 0.32
C TYR A 139 10.29 -16.53 1.37
N GLU A 140 10.58 -15.87 2.50
CA GLU A 140 9.61 -15.63 3.57
C GLU A 140 9.79 -14.22 4.15
N GLY A 141 8.73 -13.67 4.74
CA GLY A 141 8.81 -12.43 5.51
C GLY A 141 9.43 -12.65 6.89
N GLY A 142 10.36 -11.79 7.27
CA GLY A 142 10.99 -11.85 8.59
C GLY A 142 12.33 -11.15 8.68
N PHE A 143 12.82 -10.97 9.90
CA PHE A 143 14.12 -10.33 10.16
C PHE A 143 15.16 -11.36 10.60
N ARG A 144 16.42 -11.18 10.16
CA ARG A 144 17.60 -11.91 10.68
C ARG A 144 17.83 -11.51 12.14
N ASN A 145 18.50 -12.35 12.92
CA ASN A 145 18.76 -12.05 14.33
C ASN A 145 19.52 -10.72 14.52
N SER A 146 20.49 -10.42 13.67
CA SER A 146 21.20 -9.13 13.70
C SER A 146 20.29 -7.93 13.44
N GLN A 147 19.31 -8.06 12.54
CA GLN A 147 18.33 -7.03 12.27
C GLN A 147 17.35 -6.85 13.44
N LYS A 148 16.96 -7.95 14.11
CA LYS A 148 16.11 -7.89 15.31
C LYS A 148 16.80 -7.12 16.44
N VAL A 149 18.07 -7.41 16.71
CA VAL A 149 18.88 -6.67 17.71
C VAL A 149 19.03 -5.20 17.34
N TRP A 150 19.27 -4.92 16.06
CA TRP A 150 19.36 -3.54 15.57
C TRP A 150 18.04 -2.79 15.70
N LEU A 151 16.90 -3.40 15.29
CA LEU A 151 15.57 -2.79 15.40
C LEU A 151 15.22 -2.49 16.87
N ASP A 152 15.46 -3.44 17.78
CA ASP A 152 15.24 -3.24 19.22
C ASP A 152 16.06 -2.04 19.73
N SER A 153 17.34 -1.96 19.35
CA SER A 153 18.22 -0.85 19.76
C SER A 153 17.73 0.51 19.21
N VAL A 154 17.29 0.56 17.95
CA VAL A 154 16.75 1.78 17.32
C VAL A 154 15.45 2.22 18.01
N LEU A 155 14.54 1.28 18.28
CA LEU A 155 13.26 1.60 18.94
C LEU A 155 13.48 2.09 20.38
N ARG A 156 14.38 1.46 21.15
CA ARG A 156 14.73 1.90 22.52
C ARG A 156 15.39 3.28 22.54
N ALA A 157 16.23 3.59 21.55
CA ALA A 157 16.86 4.89 21.40
C ALA A 157 15.90 5.98 20.87
N THR A 158 14.72 5.62 20.37
CA THR A 158 13.73 6.56 19.90
C THR A 158 12.92 7.11 21.07
N PRO A 159 12.80 8.44 21.23
CA PRO A 159 11.99 9.04 22.29
C PRO A 159 10.55 8.49 22.28
N ARG A 160 10.02 8.10 23.44
CA ARG A 160 8.70 7.44 23.55
C ARG A 160 7.52 8.22 22.96
N ASN A 161 7.63 9.54 22.89
CA ASN A 161 6.62 10.44 22.28
C ASN A 161 6.83 10.66 20.79
N MET A 162 7.92 10.15 20.20
CA MET A 162 8.19 10.24 18.76
C MET A 162 7.50 9.05 18.05
N LEU A 163 6.87 9.29 16.92
CA LEU A 163 6.37 8.22 16.06
C LEU A 163 7.55 7.55 15.35
N ALA A 164 7.58 6.21 15.38
CA ALA A 164 8.46 5.39 14.57
C ALA A 164 7.66 4.83 13.38
N VAL A 165 8.11 5.07 12.16
CA VAL A 165 7.53 4.52 10.92
C VAL A 165 8.44 3.41 10.42
N LEU A 166 8.01 2.16 10.57
CA LEU A 166 8.69 0.97 10.06
C LEU A 166 8.20 0.69 8.64
N SER A 167 9.11 0.78 7.67
CA SER A 167 8.86 0.49 6.26
C SER A 167 9.51 -0.84 5.89
N VAL A 168 8.72 -1.76 5.39
CA VAL A 168 9.10 -3.12 4.97
C VAL A 168 8.44 -3.46 3.64
N HIS A 169 8.86 -4.53 3.00
CA HIS A 169 8.19 -5.00 1.78
C HIS A 169 7.03 -5.96 2.11
N ILE A 170 7.32 -7.07 2.78
CA ILE A 170 6.30 -8.06 3.14
C ILE A 170 5.56 -7.59 4.41
N PRO A 171 4.22 -7.64 4.45
CA PRO A 171 3.49 -7.25 5.64
C PRO A 171 3.92 -8.02 6.87
N VAL A 172 4.18 -7.31 7.98
CA VAL A 172 4.61 -7.95 9.23
C VAL A 172 3.54 -8.91 9.79
N THR A 173 2.28 -8.69 9.45
CA THR A 173 1.17 -9.63 9.74
C THR A 173 1.32 -10.98 9.06
N GLN A 174 2.18 -11.10 8.04
CA GLN A 174 2.48 -12.35 7.31
C GLN A 174 3.76 -13.04 7.80
N PHE A 175 4.50 -12.47 8.75
CA PHE A 175 5.70 -13.11 9.28
C PHE A 175 5.36 -14.39 10.03
N ALA A 176 6.14 -15.44 9.81
CA ALA A 176 5.95 -16.72 10.49
C ALA A 176 6.28 -16.63 11.99
N ALA A 177 7.33 -15.89 12.35
CA ALA A 177 7.80 -15.73 13.72
C ALA A 177 7.20 -14.48 14.39
N LYS A 178 5.90 -14.45 14.62
CA LYS A 178 5.17 -13.29 15.17
C LYS A 178 5.58 -12.94 16.60
N ASP A 179 5.81 -13.92 17.46
CA ASP A 179 6.11 -13.68 18.89
C ASP A 179 7.39 -12.88 19.10
N SER A 180 8.47 -13.21 18.36
CA SER A 180 9.72 -12.47 18.45
C SER A 180 9.61 -11.05 17.91
N LEU A 181 8.76 -10.82 16.91
CA LEU A 181 8.49 -9.48 16.38
C LEU A 181 7.65 -8.67 17.36
N SER A 182 6.62 -9.28 17.94
CA SER A 182 5.75 -8.65 18.94
C SER A 182 6.57 -8.14 20.13
N ALA A 183 7.49 -8.98 20.66
CA ALA A 183 8.38 -8.58 21.74
C ALA A 183 9.25 -7.36 21.39
N ILE A 184 9.76 -7.26 20.16
CA ILE A 184 10.57 -6.13 19.72
C ILE A 184 9.71 -4.88 19.52
N LEU A 185 8.55 -5.00 18.88
CA LEU A 185 7.69 -3.84 18.61
C LEU A 185 7.07 -3.28 19.89
N SER A 186 6.81 -4.11 20.91
CA SER A 186 6.22 -3.67 22.18
C SER A 186 7.13 -2.73 23.02
N VAL A 187 8.44 -2.63 22.69
CA VAL A 187 9.34 -1.72 23.41
C VAL A 187 9.06 -0.23 23.15
N HIS A 188 8.33 0.07 22.06
CA HIS A 188 8.02 1.46 21.67
C HIS A 188 6.50 1.64 21.47
N PRO A 189 5.85 2.64 22.12
CA PRO A 189 4.39 2.75 22.14
C PRO A 189 3.79 3.34 20.86
N ASN A 190 4.57 4.00 20.02
CA ASN A 190 4.08 4.74 18.85
C ASN A 190 4.75 4.23 17.58
N ILE A 191 4.16 3.19 16.96
CA ILE A 191 4.67 2.60 15.73
C ILE A 191 3.58 2.63 14.65
N LEU A 192 3.98 2.96 13.43
CA LEU A 192 3.21 2.77 12.21
C LEU A 192 4.02 1.88 11.28
N VAL A 193 3.43 0.80 10.78
CA VAL A 193 4.05 -0.08 9.79
C VAL A 193 3.48 0.24 8.40
N MET A 194 4.38 0.39 7.41
CA MET A 194 4.04 0.59 6.01
C MET A 194 4.63 -0.56 5.19
N SER A 195 3.79 -1.26 4.41
CA SER A 195 4.21 -2.44 3.63
C SER A 195 3.61 -2.47 2.22
N GLY A 196 4.23 -3.25 1.31
CA GLY A 196 3.80 -3.50 -0.07
C GLY A 196 3.41 -4.96 -0.32
N HIS A 197 3.99 -5.58 -1.36
CA HIS A 197 3.99 -7.01 -1.67
C HIS A 197 2.66 -7.64 -2.10
N THR A 198 1.58 -7.35 -1.42
CA THR A 198 0.32 -8.10 -1.60
C THR A 198 -0.49 -7.68 -2.80
N HIS A 199 -0.14 -6.60 -3.45
CA HIS A 199 -0.95 -5.95 -4.51
C HIS A 199 -2.41 -5.72 -4.07
N LYS A 200 -2.57 -5.41 -2.77
CA LYS A 200 -3.85 -5.05 -2.15
C LYS A 200 -3.66 -3.83 -1.27
N VAL A 201 -4.65 -2.97 -1.28
CA VAL A 201 -4.74 -1.93 -0.26
C VAL A 201 -5.45 -2.54 0.94
N GLU A 202 -4.80 -2.56 2.09
CA GLU A 202 -5.39 -3.09 3.31
C GLU A 202 -4.81 -2.40 4.54
N ARG A 203 -5.64 -2.13 5.52
CA ARG A 203 -5.22 -1.62 6.82
C ARG A 203 -5.60 -2.61 7.90
N LYS A 204 -4.65 -2.90 8.78
CA LYS A 204 -4.80 -3.86 9.89
C LYS A 204 -4.28 -3.28 11.18
N TYR A 205 -4.69 -3.87 12.28
CA TYR A 205 -4.11 -3.64 13.60
C TYR A 205 -3.45 -4.93 14.07
N LEU A 206 -2.18 -4.82 14.49
CA LEU A 206 -1.49 -5.87 15.24
C LEU A 206 -1.78 -5.65 16.71
N HIS A 207 -2.51 -6.58 17.31
CA HIS A 207 -2.71 -6.62 18.75
C HIS A 207 -1.50 -7.32 19.38
N LEU A 208 -0.69 -6.55 20.12
CA LEU A 208 0.49 -7.08 20.82
C LEU A 208 0.11 -7.26 22.29
N GLU A 209 0.16 -8.50 22.77
CA GLU A 209 0.11 -8.78 24.20
C GLU A 209 1.43 -8.30 24.83
N ASN A 210 1.36 -7.52 25.90
CA ASN A 210 2.55 -7.00 26.58
C ASN A 210 3.33 -8.16 27.22
N ALA A 211 4.34 -8.67 26.53
CA ALA A 211 5.27 -9.64 27.04
C ALA A 211 6.27 -8.96 28.00
N GLY A 212 5.83 -8.52 29.17
CA GLY A 212 6.82 -8.04 30.14
C GLY A 212 6.41 -6.98 31.16
N ALA A 213 5.19 -6.50 31.18
CA ALA A 213 4.73 -5.65 32.27
C ALA A 213 3.73 -6.42 33.14
N ALA A 214 4.17 -6.88 34.32
CA ALA A 214 3.29 -7.20 35.41
C ALA A 214 2.62 -5.88 35.87
N SER A 215 1.68 -5.36 35.08
CA SER A 215 0.84 -4.25 35.52
C SER A 215 -0.48 -4.84 36.04
N SER A 216 -0.79 -4.48 37.26
CA SER A 216 -1.97 -4.89 38.03
C SER A 216 -3.30 -4.31 37.51
N SER A 217 -3.36 -3.79 36.29
CA SER A 217 -4.57 -3.34 35.59
C SER A 217 -4.58 -3.95 34.19
N GLY A 218 -5.26 -5.09 34.07
CA GLY A 218 -5.29 -5.92 32.89
C GLY A 218 -6.02 -5.28 31.70
N ASN A 219 -5.36 -4.48 30.88
CA ASN A 219 -5.77 -4.14 29.50
C ASN A 219 -4.76 -3.25 28.74
N ASP A 220 -3.47 -3.49 28.85
CA ASP A 220 -2.46 -2.73 28.08
C ASP A 220 -2.01 -3.49 26.84
N ALA A 221 -2.94 -3.94 25.99
CA ALA A 221 -2.60 -4.40 24.66
C ALA A 221 -2.19 -3.20 23.78
N LEU A 222 -1.03 -3.28 23.12
CA LEU A 222 -0.58 -2.26 22.18
C LEU A 222 -1.10 -2.59 20.78
N ASP A 223 -1.90 -1.69 20.22
CA ASP A 223 -2.37 -1.79 18.85
C ASP A 223 -1.45 -1.04 17.89
N ILE A 224 -0.74 -1.76 17.03
CA ILE A 224 0.10 -1.18 15.98
C ILE A 224 -0.66 -1.19 14.66
N SER A 225 -0.77 -0.02 14.04
CA SER A 225 -1.36 0.09 12.70
C SER A 225 -0.39 -0.39 11.63
N GLU A 226 -0.81 -1.33 10.79
CA GLU A 226 -0.15 -1.71 9.55
C GLU A 226 -0.97 -1.26 8.34
N VAL A 227 -0.31 -0.60 7.39
CA VAL A 227 -0.87 -0.13 6.12
C VAL A 227 -0.17 -0.83 4.98
N GLN A 228 -0.87 -1.74 4.32
CA GLN A 228 -0.45 -2.30 3.03
C GLN A 228 -0.88 -1.31 1.95
N VAL A 229 0.09 -0.66 1.32
CA VAL A 229 -0.19 0.51 0.47
C VAL A 229 -0.76 0.17 -0.90
N GLY A 230 -0.82 -1.13 -1.25
CA GLY A 230 -1.17 -1.58 -2.59
C GLY A 230 0.01 -1.45 -3.55
N ALA A 231 -0.25 -1.65 -4.84
CA ALA A 231 0.77 -1.65 -5.87
C ALA A 231 0.52 -0.55 -6.90
N THR A 232 1.56 0.17 -7.26
CA THR A 232 1.48 1.17 -8.33
C THR A 232 1.48 0.54 -9.72
N CYS A 233 1.93 -0.72 -9.86
CA CYS A 233 1.68 -1.54 -11.05
C CYS A 233 0.26 -2.14 -11.07
N GLY A 234 -0.53 -1.97 -9.99
CA GLY A 234 -1.78 -2.68 -9.78
C GLY A 234 -1.58 -4.19 -9.77
N LEU A 235 -2.42 -4.95 -10.49
CA LEU A 235 -2.16 -6.39 -10.70
C LEU A 235 -1.32 -6.57 -11.98
N PHE A 236 -0.01 -6.32 -11.87
CA PHE A 236 1.03 -6.62 -12.87
C PHE A 236 0.93 -5.91 -14.23
N TRP A 237 0.53 -4.64 -14.30
CA TRP A 237 0.46 -3.89 -15.56
C TRP A 237 -0.38 -4.59 -16.64
N LEU A 238 -1.47 -5.24 -16.25
CA LEU A 238 -2.37 -5.99 -17.11
C LEU A 238 -3.79 -5.41 -17.10
N GLY A 239 -4.59 -5.87 -18.04
CA GLY A 239 -5.97 -5.45 -18.20
C GLY A 239 -6.18 -4.50 -19.36
N VAL A 240 -7.42 -4.31 -19.73
CA VAL A 240 -7.83 -3.33 -20.74
C VAL A 240 -7.37 -1.94 -20.29
N LYS A 241 -6.98 -1.11 -21.23
CA LYS A 241 -6.58 0.28 -20.95
C LYS A 241 -7.74 1.07 -20.37
N ASP A 242 -7.47 1.82 -19.33
CA ASP A 242 -8.41 2.77 -18.75
C ASP A 242 -8.30 4.17 -19.41
N GLU A 243 -8.98 5.15 -18.85
CA GLU A 243 -8.97 6.54 -19.33
C GLU A 243 -7.58 7.21 -19.31
N THR A 244 -6.63 6.65 -18.57
CA THR A 244 -5.23 7.11 -18.58
C THR A 244 -4.44 6.63 -19.79
N GLY A 245 -5.01 5.74 -20.59
CA GLY A 245 -4.36 5.10 -21.75
C GLY A 245 -3.40 3.96 -21.37
N PHE A 246 -3.34 3.59 -20.09
CA PHE A 246 -2.52 2.50 -19.57
C PHE A 246 -3.40 1.33 -19.09
N PRO A 247 -2.82 0.10 -18.92
CA PRO A 247 -3.59 -1.01 -18.38
C PRO A 247 -4.29 -0.62 -17.07
N ALA A 248 -5.56 -0.92 -16.92
CA ALA A 248 -6.32 -0.57 -15.70
C ALA A 248 -5.71 -1.21 -14.45
N ALA A 249 -5.22 -2.43 -14.59
CA ALA A 249 -4.47 -3.17 -13.59
C ALA A 249 -5.13 -3.15 -12.18
N THR A 250 -6.48 -3.18 -12.15
CA THR A 250 -7.27 -3.17 -10.91
C THR A 250 -6.74 -4.21 -9.92
N MET A 251 -6.54 -3.81 -8.68
CA MET A 251 -6.10 -4.72 -7.62
C MET A 251 -7.23 -5.66 -7.18
N PRO A 252 -6.94 -6.83 -6.61
CA PRO A 252 -7.98 -7.79 -6.17
C PRO A 252 -8.99 -7.21 -5.17
N CYS A 253 -8.58 -6.23 -4.37
CA CYS A 253 -9.48 -5.50 -3.46
C CYS A 253 -10.38 -4.47 -4.16
N GLY A 254 -10.27 -4.33 -5.48
CA GLY A 254 -11.04 -3.38 -6.29
C GLY A 254 -10.45 -1.97 -6.35
N ALA A 255 -9.41 -1.67 -5.59
CA ALA A 255 -8.74 -0.38 -5.68
C ALA A 255 -8.00 -0.24 -7.03
N PRO A 256 -7.97 0.95 -7.64
CA PRO A 256 -7.10 1.25 -8.77
C PRO A 256 -5.63 1.25 -8.33
N ARG A 257 -4.68 1.24 -9.29
CA ARG A 257 -3.26 1.53 -8.99
C ARG A 257 -3.14 2.79 -8.16
N GLY A 258 -2.31 2.78 -7.14
CA GLY A 258 -2.18 3.95 -6.28
C GLY A 258 -1.12 3.79 -5.20
N TYR A 259 -1.02 4.82 -4.37
CA TYR A 259 -0.09 4.90 -3.26
C TYR A 259 -0.71 5.70 -2.12
N PHE A 260 -0.10 5.67 -0.94
CA PHE A 260 -0.53 6.49 0.18
C PHE A 260 0.32 7.76 0.30
N VAL A 261 -0.33 8.85 0.68
CA VAL A 261 0.31 10.06 1.16
C VAL A 261 0.00 10.20 2.64
N ALA A 262 1.04 10.35 3.45
CA ALA A 262 0.94 10.60 4.88
C ALA A 262 1.40 12.01 5.21
N ASP A 263 0.61 12.73 6.01
CA ASP A 263 0.97 14.01 6.60
C ASP A 263 1.30 13.80 8.08
N PHE A 264 2.57 13.90 8.44
CA PHE A 264 3.08 13.70 9.81
C PHE A 264 3.27 15.03 10.53
N LYS A 265 2.68 15.15 11.72
CA LYS A 265 2.95 16.26 12.64
C LYS A 265 4.10 15.93 13.58
N ARG A 266 4.85 16.92 14.04
CA ARG A 266 5.99 16.74 14.98
C ARG A 266 5.62 16.00 16.27
N ASN A 267 4.36 16.04 16.69
CA ASN A 267 3.86 15.34 17.87
C ASN A 267 3.47 13.87 17.60
N GLY A 268 3.88 13.30 16.47
CA GLY A 268 3.59 11.91 16.09
C GLY A 268 2.18 11.67 15.54
N LYS A 269 1.28 12.64 15.58
CA LYS A 269 -0.02 12.50 14.92
C LYS A 269 0.14 12.55 13.40
N TYR A 270 -0.64 11.74 12.69
CA TYR A 270 -0.60 11.70 11.24
C TYR A 270 -2.00 11.58 10.63
N SER A 271 -2.08 11.88 9.35
CA SER A 271 -3.24 11.56 8.51
C SER A 271 -2.78 10.84 7.25
N LEU A 272 -3.66 10.01 6.71
CA LEU A 272 -3.43 9.22 5.50
C LEU A 272 -4.42 9.64 4.42
N ALA A 273 -3.95 9.58 3.16
CA ALA A 273 -4.80 9.72 1.99
C ALA A 273 -4.35 8.70 0.93
N TYR A 274 -5.28 7.93 0.38
CA TYR A 274 -5.01 7.11 -0.78
C TYR A 274 -5.02 7.99 -2.03
N LYS A 275 -4.02 7.87 -2.88
CA LYS A 275 -3.92 8.56 -4.16
C LYS A 275 -3.91 7.54 -5.29
N ALA A 276 -5.00 7.45 -6.05
CA ALA A 276 -5.02 6.71 -7.29
C ALA A 276 -4.12 7.40 -8.33
N VAL A 277 -3.25 6.65 -9.00
CA VAL A 277 -2.31 7.20 -10.00
C VAL A 277 -3.07 7.82 -11.16
N LEU A 278 -2.78 9.08 -11.44
CA LEU A 278 -3.42 9.95 -12.45
C LEU A 278 -4.94 10.12 -12.28
N ARG A 279 -5.48 9.85 -11.09
CA ARG A 279 -6.90 9.94 -10.77
C ARG A 279 -7.08 10.50 -9.37
N ASP A 280 -8.22 11.13 -9.10
CA ASP A 280 -8.54 11.67 -7.78
C ASP A 280 -9.57 10.82 -7.02
N ASP A 281 -9.86 9.62 -7.51
CA ASP A 281 -10.79 8.70 -6.87
C ASP A 281 -10.22 8.18 -5.56
N VAL A 282 -10.95 8.36 -4.48
CA VAL A 282 -10.66 7.79 -3.15
C VAL A 282 -11.68 6.73 -2.75
N ALA A 283 -12.76 6.61 -3.51
CA ALA A 283 -13.81 5.61 -3.34
C ALA A 283 -14.61 5.45 -4.64
N SER A 284 -15.31 4.34 -4.77
CA SER A 284 -16.31 4.11 -5.82
C SER A 284 -17.67 3.74 -5.23
N VAL A 285 -18.71 3.93 -6.02
CA VAL A 285 -20.09 3.58 -5.66
C VAL A 285 -20.72 2.71 -6.72
N TRP A 286 -21.35 1.64 -6.28
CA TRP A 286 -22.06 0.70 -7.12
C TRP A 286 -23.44 0.42 -6.56
N VAL A 287 -24.35 0.01 -7.44
CA VAL A 287 -25.67 -0.48 -7.03
C VAL A 287 -25.93 -1.84 -7.66
N SER A 288 -26.40 -2.77 -6.84
CA SER A 288 -26.84 -4.11 -7.27
C SER A 288 -28.34 -4.16 -7.53
N GLY A 289 -28.78 -5.22 -8.25
CA GLY A 289 -30.19 -5.39 -8.64
C GLY A 289 -31.16 -5.55 -7.45
N ASP A 290 -30.65 -5.90 -6.26
CA ASP A 290 -31.41 -6.00 -5.02
C ASP A 290 -31.51 -4.67 -4.24
N SER A 291 -31.27 -3.55 -4.91
CA SER A 291 -31.30 -2.21 -4.32
C SER A 291 -30.24 -1.95 -3.26
N THR A 292 -29.15 -2.71 -3.28
CA THR A 292 -28.04 -2.50 -2.35
C THR A 292 -27.01 -1.52 -2.94
N LEU A 293 -26.77 -0.41 -2.24
CA LEU A 293 -25.68 0.51 -2.53
C LEU A 293 -24.39 -0.02 -1.93
N ILE A 294 -23.34 -0.14 -2.73
CA ILE A 294 -22.03 -0.67 -2.34
C ILE A 294 -21.00 0.41 -2.52
N VAL A 295 -20.26 0.72 -1.47
CA VAL A 295 -19.20 1.72 -1.44
C VAL A 295 -17.88 1.02 -1.19
N ASN A 296 -16.95 1.14 -2.12
CA ASN A 296 -15.57 0.67 -1.97
C ASN A 296 -14.69 1.89 -1.64
N VAL A 297 -14.21 1.98 -0.39
CA VAL A 297 -13.35 3.07 0.09
C VAL A 297 -11.90 2.65 0.01
N PHE A 298 -11.13 3.20 -0.94
CA PHE A 298 -9.75 2.78 -1.16
C PHE A 298 -8.87 3.08 0.04
N GLY A 299 -8.40 2.01 0.71
CA GLY A 299 -7.63 2.11 1.94
C GLY A 299 -8.44 2.41 3.21
N GLY A 300 -9.75 2.18 3.20
CA GLY A 300 -10.56 2.26 4.40
C GLY A 300 -10.14 1.23 5.46
N ALA A 301 -10.12 1.65 6.73
CA ALA A 301 -9.76 0.81 7.88
C ALA A 301 -10.93 -0.06 8.37
N PRO A 302 -10.65 -1.13 9.13
CA PRO A 302 -11.70 -1.99 9.68
C PRO A 302 -12.70 -1.25 10.60
N ASP A 303 -12.25 -0.26 11.33
CA ASP A 303 -13.02 0.61 12.22
C ASP A 303 -13.60 1.86 11.52
N GLY A 304 -13.41 1.96 10.21
CA GLY A 304 -13.89 3.06 9.39
C GLY A 304 -15.42 3.13 9.33
N ARG A 305 -15.95 4.35 9.29
CA ARG A 305 -17.38 4.62 9.20
C ARG A 305 -17.71 5.28 7.86
N VAL A 306 -18.65 4.68 7.14
CA VAL A 306 -19.18 5.21 5.88
C VAL A 306 -20.61 5.67 6.08
N SER A 307 -20.89 6.86 5.59
CA SER A 307 -22.27 7.36 5.45
C SER A 307 -22.48 7.86 4.03
N VAL A 308 -23.66 7.63 3.50
CA VAL A 308 -24.06 8.04 2.16
C VAL A 308 -25.24 8.99 2.21
N ARG A 309 -25.29 9.93 1.27
CA ARG A 309 -26.47 10.78 1.05
C ARG A 309 -26.88 10.64 -0.41
N ILE A 310 -28.09 10.18 -0.61
CA ILE A 310 -28.70 9.95 -1.91
C ILE A 310 -29.84 10.95 -2.15
N PRO A 311 -30.26 11.18 -3.39
CA PRO A 311 -31.48 11.92 -3.69
C PRO A 311 -32.71 11.25 -3.06
N GLY A 312 -33.67 12.03 -2.58
CA GLY A 312 -34.91 11.57 -1.95
C GLY A 312 -34.86 11.61 -0.42
N PRO A 313 -34.34 10.59 0.25
CA PRO A 313 -34.31 10.55 1.73
C PRO A 313 -33.53 11.71 2.35
N LYS A 314 -34.07 12.27 3.44
CA LYS A 314 -33.38 13.35 4.17
C LYS A 314 -32.24 12.78 5.04
N GLY A 315 -31.08 13.46 5.03
CA GLY A 315 -29.97 13.17 5.92
C GLY A 315 -28.91 12.22 5.34
N TRP A 316 -28.08 11.67 6.24
CA TRP A 316 -27.02 10.73 5.97
C TRP A 316 -27.45 9.33 6.41
N LEU A 317 -27.31 8.36 5.52
CA LEU A 317 -27.59 6.96 5.79
C LEU A 317 -26.26 6.24 6.09
N SER A 318 -26.18 5.52 7.22
CA SER A 318 -25.01 4.72 7.56
C SER A 318 -24.94 3.48 6.68
N ALA A 319 -23.74 3.13 6.24
CA ALA A 319 -23.44 1.87 5.56
C ALA A 319 -22.65 0.96 6.51
N SER A 320 -22.91 -0.34 6.43
CA SER A 320 -22.22 -1.37 7.20
C SER A 320 -21.06 -1.95 6.44
N ARG A 321 -19.93 -2.22 7.10
CA ARG A 321 -18.80 -2.90 6.49
C ARG A 321 -19.17 -4.35 6.19
N GLU A 322 -18.76 -4.85 5.03
CA GLU A 322 -19.05 -6.22 4.60
C GLU A 322 -17.80 -6.90 4.08
N GLU A 323 -17.67 -8.19 4.38
CA GLU A 323 -16.67 -9.07 3.77
C GLU A 323 -17.23 -9.65 2.47
N ARG A 324 -17.05 -8.90 1.38
CA ARG A 324 -17.51 -9.26 0.05
C ARG A 324 -16.49 -8.87 -1.02
N PRO A 325 -16.52 -9.51 -2.18
CA PRO A 325 -15.72 -9.04 -3.32
C PRO A 325 -16.13 -7.63 -3.74
N ALA A 326 -15.13 -6.82 -4.06
CA ALA A 326 -15.38 -5.49 -4.62
C ALA A 326 -16.05 -5.58 -5.98
N PRO A 327 -17.04 -4.72 -6.30
CA PRO A 327 -17.69 -4.70 -7.60
C PRO A 327 -16.71 -4.50 -8.76
N GLU A 328 -15.63 -3.75 -8.59
CA GLU A 328 -14.57 -3.56 -9.59
C GLU A 328 -13.90 -4.88 -9.98
N ALA A 329 -13.59 -5.71 -8.97
CA ALA A 329 -12.99 -7.02 -9.21
C ALA A 329 -13.99 -7.96 -9.95
N LEU A 330 -15.26 -7.89 -9.57
CA LEU A 330 -16.32 -8.64 -10.26
C LEU A 330 -16.49 -8.17 -11.71
N ALA A 331 -16.44 -6.86 -11.97
CA ALA A 331 -16.49 -6.29 -13.31
C ALA A 331 -15.32 -6.77 -14.21
N VAL A 332 -14.11 -6.90 -13.62
CA VAL A 332 -12.97 -7.49 -14.34
C VAL A 332 -13.21 -8.96 -14.65
N ILE A 333 -13.70 -9.75 -13.69
CA ILE A 333 -14.01 -11.17 -13.89
C ILE A 333 -15.03 -11.34 -15.02
N GLU A 334 -16.09 -10.53 -15.01
CA GLU A 334 -17.14 -10.57 -16.05
C GLU A 334 -16.56 -10.21 -17.42
N ARG A 335 -15.81 -9.12 -17.51
CA ARG A 335 -15.14 -8.70 -18.75
C ARG A 335 -14.19 -9.77 -19.29
N ASN A 336 -13.48 -10.48 -18.43
CA ASN A 336 -12.54 -11.53 -18.83
C ASN A 336 -13.21 -12.72 -19.54
N LYS A 337 -14.53 -12.88 -19.45
CA LYS A 337 -15.24 -13.93 -20.19
C LYS A 337 -15.11 -13.76 -21.70
N SER A 338 -14.98 -12.51 -22.17
CA SER A 338 -14.82 -12.18 -23.60
C SER A 338 -13.35 -11.99 -24.01
N ILE A 339 -12.39 -12.03 -23.09
CA ILE A 339 -10.96 -11.79 -23.35
C ILE A 339 -10.19 -13.11 -23.25
N PRO A 340 -9.55 -13.60 -24.32
CA PRO A 340 -8.76 -14.82 -24.25
C PRO A 340 -7.51 -14.61 -23.39
N ARG A 341 -7.15 -15.65 -22.62
CA ARG A 341 -5.95 -15.60 -21.74
C ARG A 341 -4.64 -15.46 -22.52
N LYS A 342 -4.61 -15.94 -23.76
CA LYS A 342 -3.43 -15.92 -24.63
C LYS A 342 -3.83 -15.46 -26.04
N ILE A 343 -2.90 -14.80 -26.72
CA ILE A 343 -2.93 -14.52 -28.15
C ILE A 343 -1.80 -15.35 -28.76
N GLY A 344 -2.15 -16.42 -29.46
CA GLY A 344 -1.18 -17.44 -29.87
C GLY A 344 -0.50 -18.09 -28.65
N LYS A 345 0.84 -18.03 -28.59
CA LYS A 345 1.64 -18.59 -27.49
C LYS A 345 1.90 -17.57 -26.36
N VAL A 346 1.56 -16.30 -26.54
CA VAL A 346 1.91 -15.20 -25.63
C VAL A 346 0.73 -14.87 -24.72
N ARG A 347 1.01 -14.47 -23.49
CA ARG A 347 -0.01 -13.96 -22.56
C ARG A 347 -0.69 -12.72 -23.17
N ASN A 348 -2.02 -12.69 -23.16
CA ASN A 348 -2.76 -11.51 -23.58
C ASN A 348 -2.64 -10.41 -22.51
N PRO A 349 -2.07 -9.25 -22.81
CA PRO A 349 -1.91 -8.17 -21.84
C PRO A 349 -3.24 -7.56 -21.37
N GLU A 350 -4.32 -7.71 -22.15
CA GLU A 350 -5.65 -7.24 -21.77
C GLU A 350 -6.35 -8.18 -20.77
N TYR A 351 -5.90 -9.44 -20.66
CA TYR A 351 -6.45 -10.39 -19.69
C TYR A 351 -5.83 -10.16 -18.32
N LEU A 352 -6.63 -9.64 -17.39
CA LEU A 352 -6.22 -9.45 -16.00
C LEU A 352 -6.64 -10.66 -15.15
N PRO A 353 -5.73 -11.49 -14.63
CA PRO A 353 -6.07 -12.75 -13.95
C PRO A 353 -6.69 -12.50 -12.56
N MET A 354 -7.88 -11.93 -12.54
CA MET A 354 -8.61 -11.60 -11.32
C MET A 354 -9.19 -12.86 -10.67
N ARG A 355 -9.04 -12.97 -9.35
CA ARG A 355 -9.70 -13.98 -8.51
C ARG A 355 -10.79 -13.31 -7.68
N LYS A 356 -11.88 -14.03 -7.43
CA LYS A 356 -12.94 -13.58 -6.53
C LYS A 356 -12.46 -13.74 -5.10
N THR A 357 -12.07 -12.62 -4.49
CA THR A 357 -11.63 -12.54 -3.08
C THR A 357 -12.34 -11.40 -2.39
N ASN A 358 -12.58 -11.51 -1.07
CA ASN A 358 -13.19 -10.43 -0.32
C ASN A 358 -12.25 -9.22 -0.26
N SER A 359 -12.84 -8.04 -0.39
CA SER A 359 -12.15 -6.77 -0.21
C SER A 359 -12.22 -6.34 1.25
N PRO A 360 -11.12 -5.83 1.83
CA PRO A 360 -11.10 -5.41 3.23
C PRO A 360 -11.78 -4.06 3.48
N HIS A 361 -12.21 -3.34 2.44
CA HIS A 361 -12.66 -1.96 2.54
C HIS A 361 -13.94 -1.66 1.74
N VAL A 362 -14.92 -2.58 1.81
CA VAL A 362 -16.26 -2.43 1.22
C VAL A 362 -17.31 -2.24 2.30
N TRP A 363 -18.22 -1.31 2.06
CA TRP A 363 -19.40 -1.04 2.87
C TRP A 363 -20.65 -1.13 2.01
N SER A 364 -21.77 -1.51 2.60
CA SER A 364 -23.05 -1.57 1.89
C SER A 364 -24.21 -0.95 2.68
N ARG A 365 -25.21 -0.57 1.94
CA ARG A 365 -26.50 -0.09 2.44
C ARG A 365 -27.63 -0.55 1.55
N VAL A 366 -28.56 -1.32 2.09
CA VAL A 366 -29.84 -1.61 1.44
C VAL A 366 -30.68 -0.34 1.43
N LEU A 367 -31.14 0.05 0.26
CA LEU A 367 -32.02 1.21 0.07
C LEU A 367 -33.48 0.81 0.24
N GLY A 368 -34.31 1.70 0.79
CA GLY A 368 -35.72 1.46 0.96
C GLY A 368 -36.47 1.40 -0.40
N SER A 369 -37.66 0.84 -0.38
CA SER A 369 -38.53 0.71 -1.56
C SER A 369 -39.01 2.06 -2.12
N ASP A 370 -38.89 3.13 -1.34
CA ASP A 370 -39.16 4.51 -1.72
C ASP A 370 -38.05 5.15 -2.57
N VAL A 371 -36.90 4.46 -2.72
CA VAL A 371 -35.77 4.91 -3.54
C VAL A 371 -35.74 4.20 -4.88
N ASP A 372 -36.01 4.93 -5.95
CA ASP A 372 -35.77 4.41 -7.30
C ASP A 372 -34.25 4.34 -7.59
N VAL A 373 -33.69 3.18 -7.31
CA VAL A 373 -32.25 2.90 -7.48
C VAL A 373 -31.77 3.15 -8.91
N LEU A 374 -32.67 3.01 -9.89
CA LEU A 374 -32.35 3.23 -11.31
C LEU A 374 -32.10 4.72 -11.60
N LYS A 375 -32.64 5.60 -10.81
CA LYS A 375 -32.48 7.06 -10.92
C LYS A 375 -31.37 7.64 -10.04
N VAL A 376 -30.75 6.84 -9.15
CA VAL A 376 -29.61 7.29 -8.35
C VAL A 376 -28.38 7.41 -9.22
N GLY A 377 -28.13 8.61 -9.75
CA GLY A 377 -26.97 8.88 -10.63
C GLY A 377 -25.72 9.28 -9.86
N LYS A 378 -25.87 10.06 -8.78
CA LYS A 378 -24.75 10.56 -7.94
C LYS A 378 -25.07 10.43 -6.47
N VAL A 379 -24.03 10.10 -5.69
CA VAL A 379 -24.10 9.90 -4.23
C VAL A 379 -23.02 10.71 -3.56
N LYS A 380 -23.36 11.38 -2.44
CA LYS A 380 -22.32 11.92 -1.55
C LYS A 380 -21.90 10.85 -0.57
N ILE A 381 -20.59 10.66 -0.42
CA ILE A 381 -19.97 9.71 0.51
C ILE A 381 -19.23 10.51 1.57
N ARG A 382 -19.43 10.16 2.83
CA ARG A 382 -18.60 10.60 3.94
C ARG A 382 -17.92 9.38 4.53
N TYR A 383 -16.60 9.40 4.57
CA TYR A 383 -15.77 8.42 5.26
C TYR A 383 -15.02 9.06 6.41
N ARG A 384 -14.84 8.30 7.51
CA ARG A 384 -14.09 8.75 8.68
C ARG A 384 -13.54 7.56 9.46
N ASP A 385 -12.25 7.58 9.74
CA ASP A 385 -11.55 6.80 10.75
C ASP A 385 -10.57 7.72 11.53
N PRO A 386 -9.75 7.21 12.47
CA PRO A 386 -8.82 8.03 13.24
C PRO A 386 -7.82 8.85 12.43
N VAL A 387 -7.39 8.37 11.25
CA VAL A 387 -6.30 8.98 10.46
C VAL A 387 -6.71 9.34 9.03
N MET A 388 -7.88 8.90 8.55
CA MET A 388 -8.38 9.23 7.21
C MET A 388 -9.82 9.72 7.27
N ARG A 389 -10.11 10.83 6.57
CA ARG A 389 -11.46 11.38 6.45
C ARG A 389 -11.63 12.16 5.16
N PHE A 390 -12.79 12.00 4.53
CA PHE A 390 -13.17 12.79 3.37
C PHE A 390 -14.70 12.87 3.23
N THR A 391 -15.12 13.81 2.41
CA THR A 391 -16.49 13.87 1.87
C THR A 391 -16.39 14.16 0.39
N ILE A 392 -16.93 13.29 -0.43
CA ILE A 392 -16.89 13.39 -1.89
C ILE A 392 -18.28 13.17 -2.48
N GLN A 393 -18.43 13.51 -3.76
CA GLN A 393 -19.54 13.09 -4.59
C GLN A 393 -19.00 12.13 -5.66
N ALA A 394 -19.68 11.00 -5.85
CA ALA A 394 -19.29 9.99 -6.82
C ALA A 394 -20.48 9.60 -7.70
N ASP A 395 -20.17 9.25 -8.95
CA ASP A 395 -21.14 8.65 -9.86
C ASP A 395 -21.43 7.20 -9.45
N VAL A 396 -22.69 6.79 -9.58
CA VAL A 396 -23.13 5.43 -9.25
C VAL A 396 -23.00 4.54 -10.48
N LYS A 397 -22.25 3.46 -10.31
CA LYS A 397 -22.11 2.40 -11.33
C LYS A 397 -23.09 1.28 -11.06
N ARG A 398 -23.44 0.50 -12.08
CA ARG A 398 -24.23 -0.73 -11.95
C ARG A 398 -23.29 -1.91 -11.73
N CYS A 399 -23.67 -2.78 -10.80
CA CYS A 399 -22.95 -4.05 -10.66
C CYS A 399 -23.15 -4.91 -11.92
N PRO A 400 -22.10 -5.65 -12.33
CA PRO A 400 -22.17 -6.54 -13.47
C PRO A 400 -23.13 -7.71 -13.25
#